data_068557648d91453cbefb89400a61242e
#
_entry.id   068557648d91453cbefb89400a61242e
#
_cell.length_a   1.000
_cell.length_b   1.000
_cell.length_c   1.000
_cell.angle_alpha   90.00
_cell.angle_beta   90.00
_cell.angle_gamma   90.00
#
_symmetry.space_group_name_H-M   'P 1'
#
loop_
_entity.id
_entity.type
_entity.pdbx_description
1 polymer ?
#
loop_
_entity_poly.entity_id
_entity_poly.type
_entity_poly.pdbx_seq_one_letter_code
_entity_poly.pdbx_strand_id
1 'polypeptide(L)'
;MPLPLFLALSGHDVTWPGATLGSARLMDAPLPPSIMDGVRRHARFLAGSPRSMLVLRGTSVSETRTVAAAVAMTLGRAPLFLGAELQRGLGPFLIQRGLLPIHVHDLAPGERKVLPNVPYYDGPVLAITGPEGTLDATDRTVLRWSVPRPPSEERRALWESSLGAPNLAEELARRHRQGAGRIAQLGRLARQKAELDGRPAPELQDVLAAAWEAESEGMGTLAEPLMDAIGDDAIVLVPQVKRELELLLARCRARDDLVHGLGPSATVRYRAGVRALFMGASGTGKTLAAGWLATKLGLPLYRVDLASVTSKYIGETEKNLSQLFARAEHADLVLLFDEADSLFAKRTDVKDSNDRFANAQTNYLLQRIEAFDGVAILTSNSKSRFDSAFTRRLDAIIDFTLPGPAERRALWTTHLGMAHELPAKELNRLAATADLAGGQIRNVVLTAALIAREAGRSIQPPDIIEALVHEYRKQGREPPSELRTTPLGSADGARDTWRR
;
A
#
# COMPACT_ATOMS: atom_id res chain seq x y z
N MET A 1 -49.84 -7.40 -5.42
CA MET A 1 -48.65 -7.70 -6.25
C MET A 1 -47.78 -6.46 -6.30
N PRO A 2 -46.46 -6.55 -6.12
CA PRO A 2 -45.57 -5.38 -6.24
C PRO A 2 -45.61 -4.75 -7.63
N LEU A 3 -45.55 -3.40 -7.69
CA LEU A 3 -45.64 -2.66 -8.96
C LEU A 3 -44.56 -3.10 -9.99
N PRO A 4 -43.30 -3.33 -9.61
CA PRO A 4 -42.27 -3.77 -10.59
C PRO A 4 -42.60 -5.13 -11.23
N LEU A 5 -43.16 -6.08 -10.45
CA LEU A 5 -43.60 -7.38 -10.99
C LEU A 5 -44.79 -7.22 -11.93
N PHE A 6 -45.76 -6.39 -11.57
CA PHE A 6 -46.90 -6.10 -12.44
C PHE A 6 -46.47 -5.49 -13.77
N LEU A 7 -45.59 -4.49 -13.73
CA LEU A 7 -45.10 -3.84 -14.94
C LEU A 7 -44.27 -4.79 -15.81
N ALA A 8 -43.43 -5.65 -15.19
CA ALA A 8 -42.68 -6.67 -15.93
C ALA A 8 -43.60 -7.69 -16.63
N LEU A 9 -44.67 -8.14 -15.95
CA LEU A 9 -45.67 -9.04 -16.53
C LEU A 9 -46.49 -8.38 -17.66
N SER A 10 -46.62 -7.03 -17.63
CA SER A 10 -47.27 -6.24 -18.67
C SER A 10 -46.31 -5.88 -19.82
N GLY A 11 -45.09 -6.42 -19.84
CA GLY A 11 -44.10 -6.20 -20.91
C GLY A 11 -43.29 -4.91 -20.81
N HIS A 12 -43.43 -4.14 -19.73
CA HIS A 12 -42.65 -2.93 -19.52
C HIS A 12 -41.23 -3.25 -19.05
N ASP A 13 -40.24 -2.50 -19.53
CA ASP A 13 -38.89 -2.56 -19.03
C ASP A 13 -38.78 -1.77 -17.73
N VAL A 14 -38.55 -2.50 -16.64
CA VAL A 14 -38.53 -1.96 -15.29
C VAL A 14 -37.43 -2.61 -14.47
N THR A 15 -36.84 -1.83 -13.59
CA THR A 15 -35.85 -2.31 -12.62
C THR A 15 -36.49 -2.56 -11.26
N TRP A 16 -35.92 -3.46 -10.46
CA TRP A 16 -36.38 -3.70 -9.09
C TRP A 16 -35.88 -2.59 -8.17
N PRO A 17 -36.71 -2.00 -7.29
CA PRO A 17 -36.28 -0.96 -6.35
C PRO A 17 -35.12 -1.40 -5.49
N GLY A 18 -34.09 -0.55 -5.35
CA GLY A 18 -32.88 -0.85 -4.60
C GLY A 18 -31.95 -1.88 -5.25
N ALA A 19 -32.23 -2.29 -6.49
CA ALA A 19 -31.36 -3.17 -7.27
C ALA A 19 -30.81 -2.47 -8.49
N THR A 20 -29.63 -2.88 -8.94
CA THR A 20 -28.95 -2.36 -10.13
C THR A 20 -28.81 -3.47 -11.15
N LEU A 21 -29.36 -3.28 -12.34
CA LEU A 21 -29.14 -4.19 -13.45
C LEU A 21 -27.72 -4.02 -13.97
N GLY A 22 -26.95 -5.09 -14.00
CA GLY A 22 -25.63 -5.06 -14.60
C GLY A 22 -25.76 -5.09 -16.13
N SER A 23 -25.12 -4.16 -16.80
CA SER A 23 -25.00 -4.15 -18.26
C SER A 23 -23.68 -4.80 -18.68
N ALA A 24 -23.59 -5.21 -19.95
CA ALA A 24 -22.32 -5.65 -20.56
C ALA A 24 -21.23 -4.54 -20.52
N ARG A 25 -21.63 -3.27 -20.35
CA ARG A 25 -20.74 -2.12 -20.16
C ARG A 25 -19.99 -2.12 -18.82
N LEU A 26 -20.37 -2.97 -17.84
CA LEU A 26 -19.56 -3.19 -16.63
C LEU A 26 -18.22 -3.88 -16.95
N MET A 27 -18.06 -4.40 -18.17
CA MET A 27 -16.82 -5.03 -18.64
C MET A 27 -15.99 -4.02 -19.45
N ASP A 28 -15.55 -2.93 -18.81
CA ASP A 28 -14.65 -1.94 -19.44
C ASP A 28 -13.28 -2.53 -19.83
N ALA A 29 -12.96 -3.73 -19.33
CA ALA A 29 -11.79 -4.50 -19.73
C ALA A 29 -12.16 -5.98 -19.92
N PRO A 30 -11.59 -6.66 -20.93
CA PRO A 30 -11.76 -8.11 -21.08
C PRO A 30 -11.17 -8.81 -19.85
N LEU A 31 -11.91 -9.77 -19.30
CA LEU A 31 -11.40 -10.62 -18.22
C LEU A 31 -10.29 -11.54 -18.79
N PRO A 32 -9.17 -11.71 -18.07
CA PRO A 32 -8.07 -12.56 -18.50
C PRO A 32 -8.50 -14.03 -18.63
N PRO A 33 -7.82 -14.81 -19.46
CA PRO A 33 -8.14 -16.22 -19.71
C PRO A 33 -8.24 -17.07 -18.44
N SER A 34 -7.32 -16.91 -17.49
CA SER A 34 -7.33 -17.64 -16.21
C SER A 34 -8.59 -17.39 -15.39
N ILE A 35 -9.08 -16.15 -15.37
CA ILE A 35 -10.33 -15.77 -14.68
C ILE A 35 -11.53 -16.31 -15.47
N MET A 36 -11.53 -16.21 -16.81
CA MET A 36 -12.60 -16.74 -17.66
C MET A 36 -12.74 -18.26 -17.56
N ASP A 37 -11.64 -18.99 -17.38
CA ASP A 37 -11.70 -20.42 -17.09
C ASP A 37 -12.37 -20.72 -15.76
N GLY A 38 -12.08 -19.91 -14.74
CA GLY A 38 -12.78 -19.95 -13.47
C GLY A 38 -14.27 -19.67 -13.62
N VAL A 39 -14.64 -18.61 -14.36
CA VAL A 39 -16.03 -18.25 -14.68
C VAL A 39 -16.77 -19.44 -15.34
N ARG A 40 -16.19 -20.01 -16.40
CA ARG A 40 -16.78 -21.15 -17.13
C ARG A 40 -16.97 -22.38 -16.22
N ARG A 41 -15.98 -22.70 -15.39
CA ARG A 41 -16.05 -23.84 -14.45
C ARG A 41 -17.16 -23.66 -13.41
N HIS A 42 -17.26 -22.49 -12.78
CA HIS A 42 -18.27 -22.23 -11.78
C HIS A 42 -19.67 -22.07 -12.37
N ALA A 43 -19.81 -21.44 -13.54
CA ALA A 43 -21.07 -21.36 -14.25
C ALA A 43 -21.61 -22.76 -14.63
N ARG A 44 -20.75 -23.66 -15.13
CA ARG A 44 -21.13 -25.06 -15.45
C ARG A 44 -21.62 -25.79 -14.20
N PHE A 45 -20.96 -25.63 -13.06
CA PHE A 45 -21.41 -26.23 -11.81
C PHE A 45 -22.79 -25.69 -11.37
N LEU A 46 -22.98 -24.37 -11.42
CA LEU A 46 -24.24 -23.72 -11.05
C LEU A 46 -25.40 -24.13 -11.98
N ALA A 47 -25.13 -24.38 -13.26
CA ALA A 47 -26.13 -24.87 -14.22
C ALA A 47 -26.63 -26.29 -13.85
N GLY A 48 -25.72 -27.13 -13.35
CA GLY A 48 -26.08 -28.51 -12.89
C GLY A 48 -26.62 -28.58 -11.46
N SER A 49 -26.50 -27.50 -10.69
CA SER A 49 -26.89 -27.47 -9.26
C SER A 49 -27.64 -26.17 -8.93
N PRO A 50 -28.90 -26.04 -9.34
CA PRO A 50 -29.62 -24.76 -9.25
C PRO A 50 -29.75 -24.23 -7.82
N ARG A 51 -29.93 -25.09 -6.80
CA ARG A 51 -29.98 -24.69 -5.40
C ARG A 51 -28.59 -24.44 -4.79
N SER A 52 -27.68 -23.83 -5.56
CA SER A 52 -26.35 -23.47 -5.07
C SER A 52 -26.16 -21.97 -4.97
N MET A 53 -25.26 -21.56 -4.08
CA MET A 53 -24.78 -20.19 -3.95
C MET A 53 -23.30 -20.15 -4.20
N LEU A 54 -22.84 -19.26 -5.08
CA LEU A 54 -21.43 -18.98 -5.28
C LEU A 54 -21.06 -17.68 -4.58
N VAL A 55 -20.17 -17.76 -3.60
CA VAL A 55 -19.58 -16.63 -2.92
C VAL A 55 -18.27 -16.28 -3.60
N LEU A 56 -18.22 -15.12 -4.22
CA LEU A 56 -17.04 -14.53 -4.85
C LEU A 56 -16.33 -13.65 -3.84
N ARG A 57 -15.02 -13.86 -3.66
CA ARG A 57 -14.17 -13.07 -2.78
C ARG A 57 -13.12 -12.33 -3.59
N GLY A 58 -12.94 -11.05 -3.30
CA GLY A 58 -11.91 -10.23 -3.96
C GLY A 58 -11.55 -9.02 -3.11
N THR A 59 -10.39 -8.42 -3.40
CA THR A 59 -9.92 -7.18 -2.76
C THR A 59 -10.60 -5.94 -3.33
N SER A 60 -11.17 -6.05 -4.54
CA SER A 60 -11.92 -4.99 -5.22
C SER A 60 -13.36 -5.43 -5.49
N VAL A 61 -14.31 -4.71 -4.92
CA VAL A 61 -15.74 -4.94 -5.16
C VAL A 61 -16.08 -4.73 -6.64
N SER A 62 -15.49 -3.73 -7.30
CA SER A 62 -15.75 -3.42 -8.71
C SER A 62 -15.31 -4.58 -9.62
N GLU A 63 -14.09 -5.10 -9.45
CA GLU A 63 -13.59 -6.24 -10.22
C GLU A 63 -14.40 -7.51 -9.94
N THR A 64 -14.75 -7.76 -8.68
CA THR A 64 -15.55 -8.92 -8.29
C THR A 64 -16.97 -8.83 -8.88
N ARG A 65 -17.55 -7.62 -9.00
CA ARG A 65 -18.82 -7.42 -9.71
C ARG A 65 -18.73 -7.76 -11.19
N THR A 66 -17.61 -7.41 -11.84
CA THR A 66 -17.36 -7.78 -13.24
C THR A 66 -17.30 -9.30 -13.42
N VAL A 67 -16.59 -10.00 -12.53
CA VAL A 67 -16.51 -11.47 -12.55
C VAL A 67 -17.90 -12.10 -12.29
N ALA A 68 -18.65 -11.58 -11.33
CA ALA A 68 -20.01 -12.05 -11.05
C ALA A 68 -20.96 -11.87 -12.24
N ALA A 69 -20.86 -10.71 -12.91
CA ALA A 69 -21.61 -10.45 -14.14
C ALA A 69 -21.24 -11.44 -15.25
N ALA A 70 -19.95 -11.75 -15.42
CA ALA A 70 -19.49 -12.73 -16.40
C ALA A 70 -20.01 -14.15 -16.11
N VAL A 71 -20.09 -14.56 -14.82
CA VAL A 71 -20.70 -15.84 -14.42
C VAL A 71 -22.19 -15.84 -14.79
N ALA A 72 -22.92 -14.75 -14.50
CA ALA A 72 -24.34 -14.64 -14.82
C ALA A 72 -24.58 -14.73 -16.33
N MET A 73 -23.83 -14.00 -17.13
CA MET A 73 -23.92 -14.00 -18.59
C MET A 73 -23.57 -15.37 -19.17
N THR A 74 -22.58 -16.07 -18.62
CA THR A 74 -22.22 -17.44 -19.04
C THR A 74 -23.35 -18.44 -18.75
N LEU A 75 -24.18 -18.16 -17.71
CA LEU A 75 -25.40 -18.91 -17.43
C LEU A 75 -26.60 -18.51 -18.32
N GLY A 76 -26.43 -17.58 -19.25
CA GLY A 76 -27.51 -17.04 -20.09
C GLY A 76 -28.50 -16.16 -19.30
N ARG A 77 -28.08 -15.57 -18.17
CA ARG A 77 -28.90 -14.73 -17.31
C ARG A 77 -28.30 -13.32 -17.18
N ALA A 78 -29.16 -12.30 -17.07
CA ALA A 78 -28.66 -10.96 -16.79
C ALA A 78 -28.38 -10.78 -15.28
N PRO A 79 -27.25 -10.14 -14.89
CA PRO A 79 -26.91 -9.94 -13.49
C PRO A 79 -27.77 -8.85 -12.86
N LEU A 80 -28.39 -9.13 -11.70
CA LEU A 80 -29.11 -8.16 -10.87
C LEU A 80 -28.42 -8.02 -9.52
N PHE A 81 -27.77 -6.89 -9.30
CA PHE A 81 -27.11 -6.57 -8.02
C PHE A 81 -28.16 -6.07 -7.03
N LEU A 82 -28.31 -6.79 -5.93
CA LEU A 82 -29.31 -6.53 -4.91
C LEU A 82 -28.73 -5.68 -3.77
N GLY A 83 -29.55 -4.75 -3.26
CA GLY A 83 -29.27 -4.07 -1.99
C GLY A 83 -29.52 -4.99 -0.78
N ALA A 84 -29.49 -4.39 0.43
CA ALA A 84 -29.55 -5.14 1.68
C ALA A 84 -30.92 -5.81 1.95
N GLU A 85 -32.01 -5.27 1.40
CA GLU A 85 -33.36 -5.72 1.72
C GLU A 85 -33.98 -6.54 0.57
N LEU A 86 -34.45 -7.74 0.92
CA LEU A 86 -35.25 -8.58 0.01
C LEU A 86 -36.73 -8.21 0.13
N GLN A 87 -37.31 -7.78 -0.96
CA GLN A 87 -38.74 -7.43 -1.02
C GLN A 87 -39.60 -8.60 -1.55
N ARG A 88 -40.87 -8.65 -1.12
CA ARG A 88 -41.85 -9.65 -1.61
C ARG A 88 -42.06 -9.51 -3.12
N GLY A 89 -42.08 -10.64 -3.83
CA GLY A 89 -42.27 -10.69 -5.29
C GLY A 89 -41.00 -10.65 -6.11
N LEU A 90 -39.82 -10.53 -5.47
CA LEU A 90 -38.53 -10.56 -6.16
C LEU A 90 -38.32 -11.89 -6.92
N GLY A 91 -38.59 -13.04 -6.30
CA GLY A 91 -38.39 -14.36 -6.93
C GLY A 91 -39.12 -14.53 -8.27
N PRO A 92 -40.44 -14.33 -8.35
CA PRO A 92 -41.19 -14.34 -9.62
C PRO A 92 -40.62 -13.32 -10.64
N PHE A 93 -40.19 -12.12 -10.20
CA PHE A 93 -39.60 -11.12 -11.07
C PHE A 93 -38.27 -11.61 -11.70
N LEU A 94 -37.42 -12.25 -10.90
CA LEU A 94 -36.15 -12.84 -11.36
C LEU A 94 -36.40 -13.92 -12.43
N ILE A 95 -37.38 -14.77 -12.22
CA ILE A 95 -37.73 -15.85 -13.15
C ILE A 95 -38.25 -15.24 -14.46
N GLN A 96 -39.22 -14.33 -14.37
CA GLN A 96 -39.83 -13.70 -15.53
C GLN A 96 -38.84 -12.95 -16.42
N ARG A 97 -37.87 -12.32 -15.81
CA ARG A 97 -36.84 -11.49 -16.53
C ARG A 97 -35.55 -12.25 -16.83
N GLY A 98 -35.44 -13.54 -16.47
CA GLY A 98 -34.20 -14.31 -16.68
C GLY A 98 -33.01 -13.74 -15.93
N LEU A 99 -33.21 -13.19 -14.72
CA LEU A 99 -32.18 -12.53 -13.94
C LEU A 99 -31.49 -13.47 -12.97
N LEU A 100 -30.22 -13.18 -12.67
CA LEU A 100 -29.44 -13.82 -11.63
C LEU A 100 -29.24 -12.85 -10.45
N PRO A 101 -29.73 -13.16 -9.26
CA PRO A 101 -29.55 -12.31 -8.09
C PRO A 101 -28.10 -12.37 -7.59
N ILE A 102 -27.51 -11.21 -7.34
CA ILE A 102 -26.16 -11.04 -6.84
C ILE A 102 -26.21 -10.15 -5.61
N HIS A 103 -25.92 -10.71 -4.45
CA HIS A 103 -25.84 -9.98 -3.19
C HIS A 103 -24.45 -9.38 -3.01
N VAL A 104 -24.35 -8.13 -2.52
CA VAL A 104 -23.09 -7.47 -2.23
C VAL A 104 -23.02 -7.17 -0.73
N HIS A 105 -22.01 -7.71 -0.05
CA HIS A 105 -21.81 -7.53 1.39
C HIS A 105 -20.38 -7.13 1.70
N ASP A 106 -20.24 -6.18 2.61
CA ASP A 106 -18.97 -5.84 3.24
C ASP A 106 -19.02 -6.39 4.68
N LEU A 107 -18.28 -7.46 4.94
CA LEU A 107 -18.27 -8.17 6.21
C LEU A 107 -17.00 -7.85 6.97
N ALA A 108 -17.16 -7.62 8.27
CA ALA A 108 -16.02 -7.45 9.18
C ALA A 108 -15.30 -8.80 9.43
N PRO A 109 -14.02 -8.77 9.87
CA PRO A 109 -13.32 -9.97 10.31
C PRO A 109 -14.10 -10.73 11.39
N GLY A 110 -14.25 -12.05 11.17
CA GLY A 110 -15.01 -12.91 12.09
C GLY A 110 -16.54 -12.79 11.99
N GLU A 111 -17.07 -11.83 11.25
CA GLU A 111 -18.50 -11.69 11.03
C GLU A 111 -19.04 -12.86 10.21
N ARG A 112 -20.17 -13.40 10.66
CA ARG A 112 -20.92 -14.42 9.94
C ARG A 112 -22.30 -13.91 9.61
N LYS A 113 -22.67 -14.00 8.35
CA LYS A 113 -24.00 -13.63 7.87
C LYS A 113 -24.62 -14.78 7.10
N VAL A 114 -25.88 -15.08 7.39
CA VAL A 114 -26.65 -16.06 6.64
C VAL A 114 -27.60 -15.31 5.72
N LEU A 115 -27.50 -15.58 4.41
CA LEU A 115 -28.43 -15.00 3.43
C LEU A 115 -29.78 -15.69 3.50
N PRO A 116 -30.85 -14.92 3.60
CA PRO A 116 -32.21 -15.48 3.52
C PRO A 116 -32.48 -15.99 2.10
N ASN A 117 -33.32 -17.01 2.01
CA ASN A 117 -33.80 -17.49 0.71
C ASN A 117 -34.65 -16.43 0.02
N VAL A 118 -34.51 -16.33 -1.30
CA VAL A 118 -35.39 -15.52 -2.14
C VAL A 118 -36.70 -16.36 -2.35
N PRO A 119 -37.85 -15.93 -1.79
CA PRO A 119 -39.07 -16.70 -1.90
C PRO A 119 -39.45 -16.95 -3.36
N TYR A 120 -39.87 -18.20 -3.65
CA TYR A 120 -40.26 -18.63 -5.00
C TYR A 120 -39.17 -18.57 -6.06
N TYR A 121 -37.86 -18.64 -5.63
CA TYR A 121 -36.74 -18.69 -6.54
C TYR A 121 -35.80 -19.85 -6.19
N ASP A 122 -35.83 -20.91 -6.99
CA ASP A 122 -34.98 -22.08 -6.84
C ASP A 122 -33.69 -22.03 -7.72
N GLY A 123 -33.48 -20.95 -8.45
CA GLY A 123 -32.30 -20.76 -9.26
C GLY A 123 -31.02 -20.47 -8.45
N PRO A 124 -29.84 -20.49 -9.08
CA PRO A 124 -28.57 -20.17 -8.43
C PRO A 124 -28.54 -18.73 -7.94
N VAL A 125 -27.75 -18.49 -6.90
CA VAL A 125 -27.53 -17.16 -6.31
C VAL A 125 -26.04 -16.87 -6.27
N LEU A 126 -25.65 -15.64 -6.56
CA LEU A 126 -24.29 -15.19 -6.32
C LEU A 126 -24.24 -14.23 -5.13
N ALA A 127 -23.09 -14.22 -4.47
CA ALA A 127 -22.78 -13.22 -3.46
C ALA A 127 -21.35 -12.73 -3.63
N ILE A 128 -21.12 -11.46 -3.38
CA ILE A 128 -19.84 -10.82 -3.41
C ILE A 128 -19.48 -10.40 -1.99
N THR A 129 -18.27 -10.75 -1.55
CA THR A 129 -17.72 -10.30 -0.27
C THR A 129 -16.30 -9.78 -0.45
N GLY A 130 -15.85 -8.95 0.49
CA GLY A 130 -14.43 -8.68 0.68
C GLY A 130 -13.64 -9.93 1.09
N PRO A 131 -12.36 -9.77 1.42
CA PRO A 131 -11.51 -10.90 1.83
C PRO A 131 -11.93 -11.53 3.17
N GLU A 132 -12.68 -10.81 3.99
CA GLU A 132 -13.02 -11.17 5.36
C GLU A 132 -14.47 -11.63 5.52
N GLY A 133 -14.77 -12.15 6.72
CA GLY A 133 -16.10 -12.62 7.08
C GLY A 133 -16.51 -13.94 6.42
N THR A 134 -17.67 -14.43 6.81
CA THR A 134 -18.23 -15.68 6.27
C THR A 134 -19.69 -15.46 5.87
N LEU A 135 -20.02 -15.86 4.65
CA LEU A 135 -21.35 -15.80 4.12
C LEU A 135 -21.85 -17.22 3.90
N ASP A 136 -23.00 -17.54 4.48
CA ASP A 136 -23.65 -18.84 4.39
C ASP A 136 -25.09 -18.67 3.89
N ALA A 137 -25.74 -19.78 3.53
CA ALA A 137 -27.14 -19.83 3.15
C ALA A 137 -27.83 -21.02 3.84
N THR A 138 -29.12 -20.90 4.14
CA THR A 138 -29.85 -21.90 4.93
C THR A 138 -30.10 -23.20 4.15
N ASP A 139 -30.51 -23.09 2.88
CA ASP A 139 -30.97 -24.27 2.08
C ASP A 139 -30.28 -24.38 0.74
N ARG A 140 -28.99 -23.94 0.68
CA ARG A 140 -28.19 -23.94 -0.55
C ARG A 140 -26.81 -24.49 -0.29
N THR A 141 -26.26 -25.21 -1.26
CA THR A 141 -24.85 -25.58 -1.25
C THR A 141 -23.99 -24.34 -1.53
N VAL A 142 -23.11 -23.98 -0.59
CA VAL A 142 -22.27 -22.80 -0.69
C VAL A 142 -20.90 -23.15 -1.26
N LEU A 143 -20.61 -22.61 -2.44
CA LEU A 143 -19.27 -22.63 -3.04
C LEU A 143 -18.58 -21.31 -2.74
N ARG A 144 -17.27 -21.36 -2.56
CA ARG A 144 -16.43 -20.16 -2.34
C ARG A 144 -15.34 -20.11 -3.38
N TRP A 145 -15.23 -18.97 -4.06
CA TRP A 145 -14.19 -18.73 -5.03
C TRP A 145 -13.51 -17.39 -4.75
N SER A 146 -12.25 -17.46 -4.33
CA SER A 146 -11.38 -16.27 -4.27
C SER A 146 -10.87 -16.01 -5.68
N VAL A 147 -11.25 -14.86 -6.24
CA VAL A 147 -10.83 -14.46 -7.59
C VAL A 147 -9.31 -14.24 -7.58
N PRO A 148 -8.54 -15.03 -8.34
CA PRO A 148 -7.09 -14.91 -8.34
C PRO A 148 -6.65 -13.66 -9.11
N ARG A 149 -5.44 -13.19 -8.80
CA ARG A 149 -4.79 -12.19 -9.66
C ARG A 149 -4.33 -12.84 -10.97
N PRO A 150 -4.36 -12.12 -12.10
CA PRO A 150 -3.84 -12.63 -13.36
C PRO A 150 -2.34 -12.92 -13.26
N PRO A 151 -1.83 -14.00 -13.85
CA PRO A 151 -0.40 -14.25 -13.97
C PRO A 151 0.29 -13.16 -14.80
N SER A 152 1.61 -13.06 -14.68
CA SER A 152 2.44 -12.03 -15.29
C SER A 152 2.24 -11.91 -16.81
N GLU A 153 2.12 -13.04 -17.52
CA GLU A 153 1.85 -13.05 -18.97
C GLU A 153 0.51 -12.43 -19.34
N GLU A 154 -0.54 -12.74 -18.59
CA GLU A 154 -1.86 -12.15 -18.81
C GLU A 154 -1.88 -10.67 -18.44
N ARG A 155 -1.18 -10.27 -17.38
CA ARG A 155 -1.01 -8.85 -17.03
C ARG A 155 -0.30 -8.09 -18.15
N ARG A 156 0.73 -8.69 -18.78
CA ARG A 156 1.39 -8.10 -19.94
C ARG A 156 0.42 -7.82 -21.07
N ALA A 157 -0.40 -8.81 -21.43
CA ALA A 157 -1.41 -8.65 -22.48
C ALA A 157 -2.45 -7.56 -22.14
N LEU A 158 -2.86 -7.46 -20.87
CA LEU A 158 -3.77 -6.42 -20.39
C LEU A 158 -3.14 -5.01 -20.49
N TRP A 159 -1.87 -4.85 -20.07
CA TRP A 159 -1.14 -3.60 -20.20
C TRP A 159 -0.94 -3.21 -21.68
N GLU A 160 -0.55 -4.16 -22.52
CA GLU A 160 -0.37 -3.95 -23.95
C GLU A 160 -1.66 -3.45 -24.61
N SER A 161 -2.79 -4.10 -24.32
CA SER A 161 -4.09 -3.67 -24.84
C SER A 161 -4.53 -2.30 -24.28
N SER A 162 -4.13 -1.97 -23.05
CA SER A 162 -4.50 -0.72 -22.40
C SER A 162 -3.64 0.48 -22.81
N LEU A 163 -2.36 0.28 -23.11
CA LEU A 163 -1.40 1.35 -23.40
C LEU A 163 -1.00 1.45 -24.87
N GLY A 164 -1.09 0.36 -25.63
CA GLY A 164 -0.57 0.29 -26.99
C GLY A 164 0.97 0.32 -27.09
N ALA A 165 1.68 0.02 -25.99
CA ALA A 165 3.14 0.10 -25.87
C ALA A 165 3.72 -1.22 -25.32
N PRO A 166 4.15 -2.17 -26.18
CA PRO A 166 4.55 -3.51 -25.75
C PRO A 166 5.72 -3.55 -24.77
N ASN A 167 6.76 -2.75 -24.99
CA ASN A 167 7.94 -2.68 -24.10
C ASN A 167 7.58 -2.20 -22.70
N LEU A 168 6.73 -1.17 -22.62
CA LEU A 168 6.24 -0.64 -21.35
C LEU A 168 5.31 -1.67 -20.66
N ALA A 169 4.50 -2.38 -21.42
CA ALA A 169 3.61 -3.41 -20.90
C ALA A 169 4.39 -4.56 -20.24
N GLU A 170 5.50 -5.00 -20.83
CA GLU A 170 6.37 -6.02 -20.24
C GLU A 170 7.00 -5.56 -18.92
N GLU A 171 7.51 -4.33 -18.90
CA GLU A 171 8.09 -3.72 -17.69
C GLU A 171 7.05 -3.61 -16.57
N LEU A 172 5.86 -3.10 -16.88
CA LEU A 172 4.77 -2.94 -15.91
C LEU A 172 4.26 -4.29 -15.38
N ALA A 173 4.10 -5.30 -16.24
CA ALA A 173 3.63 -6.62 -15.82
C ALA A 173 4.57 -7.31 -14.83
N ARG A 174 5.88 -7.04 -14.92
CA ARG A 174 6.87 -7.55 -13.95
C ARG A 174 6.86 -6.78 -12.63
N ARG A 175 6.59 -5.47 -12.67
CA ARG A 175 6.67 -4.59 -11.49
C ARG A 175 5.36 -4.54 -10.71
N HIS A 176 4.22 -4.53 -11.41
CA HIS A 176 2.90 -4.29 -10.83
C HIS A 176 2.04 -5.55 -10.85
N ARG A 177 1.44 -5.85 -9.69
CA ARG A 177 0.61 -7.04 -9.47
C ARG A 177 -0.90 -6.72 -9.43
N GLN A 178 -1.32 -5.79 -10.26
CA GLN A 178 -2.70 -5.29 -10.28
C GLN A 178 -3.64 -6.23 -11.03
N GLY A 179 -4.93 -6.18 -10.67
CA GLY A 179 -6.00 -6.87 -11.38
C GLY A 179 -6.38 -6.20 -12.70
N ALA A 180 -7.21 -6.90 -13.50
CA ALA A 180 -7.58 -6.45 -14.84
C ALA A 180 -8.29 -5.08 -14.86
N GLY A 181 -9.21 -4.86 -13.93
CA GLY A 181 -9.94 -3.58 -13.81
C GLY A 181 -9.03 -2.42 -13.47
N ARG A 182 -8.06 -2.66 -12.55
CA ARG A 182 -7.09 -1.64 -12.18
C ARG A 182 -6.15 -1.31 -13.32
N ILE A 183 -5.63 -2.30 -14.03
CA ILE A 183 -4.80 -2.11 -15.23
C ILE A 183 -5.53 -1.26 -16.28
N ALA A 184 -6.79 -1.56 -16.56
CA ALA A 184 -7.59 -0.78 -17.51
C ALA A 184 -7.81 0.66 -17.04
N GLN A 185 -8.07 0.87 -15.75
CA GLN A 185 -8.21 2.22 -15.17
C GLN A 185 -6.93 3.03 -15.33
N LEU A 186 -5.80 2.48 -14.90
CA LEU A 186 -4.50 3.16 -14.97
C LEU A 186 -4.08 3.41 -16.42
N GLY A 187 -4.31 2.45 -17.31
CA GLY A 187 -4.03 2.63 -18.73
C GLY A 187 -4.83 3.76 -19.37
N ARG A 188 -6.10 3.94 -18.99
CA ARG A 188 -6.91 5.10 -19.43
C ARG A 188 -6.36 6.42 -18.91
N LEU A 189 -6.08 6.50 -17.62
CA LEU A 189 -5.52 7.71 -16.98
C LEU A 189 -4.15 8.08 -17.54
N ALA A 190 -3.27 7.10 -17.76
CA ALA A 190 -1.96 7.32 -18.34
C ALA A 190 -2.04 7.85 -19.78
N ARG A 191 -2.97 7.31 -20.60
CA ARG A 191 -3.21 7.83 -21.95
C ARG A 191 -3.73 9.27 -21.93
N GLN A 192 -4.67 9.59 -21.04
CA GLN A 192 -5.17 10.97 -20.87
C GLN A 192 -4.05 11.94 -20.50
N LYS A 193 -3.11 11.52 -19.60
CA LYS A 193 -1.95 12.34 -19.26
C LYS A 193 -1.03 12.56 -20.44
N ALA A 194 -0.69 11.53 -21.19
CA ALA A 194 0.14 11.65 -22.39
C ALA A 194 -0.50 12.58 -23.43
N GLU A 195 -1.83 12.47 -23.61
CA GLU A 195 -2.59 13.34 -24.52
C GLU A 195 -2.59 14.81 -24.08
N LEU A 196 -2.76 15.07 -22.77
CA LEU A 196 -2.68 16.42 -22.20
C LEU A 196 -1.30 17.06 -22.41
N ASP A 197 -0.23 16.25 -22.37
CA ASP A 197 1.14 16.69 -22.63
C ASP A 197 1.50 16.70 -24.14
N GLY A 198 0.55 16.43 -25.03
CA GLY A 198 0.74 16.39 -26.48
C GLY A 198 1.58 15.22 -26.97
N ARG A 199 1.73 14.15 -26.19
CA ARG A 199 2.49 12.96 -26.55
C ARG A 199 1.58 11.89 -27.17
N PRO A 200 2.07 11.16 -28.20
CA PRO A 200 1.26 10.16 -28.91
C PRO A 200 1.07 8.86 -28.14
N ALA A 201 1.91 8.58 -27.14
CA ALA A 201 1.86 7.36 -26.33
C ALA A 201 2.26 7.67 -24.88
N PRO A 202 1.68 6.92 -23.90
CA PRO A 202 2.04 7.07 -22.51
C PRO A 202 3.43 6.47 -22.21
N GLU A 203 4.10 7.07 -21.24
CA GLU A 203 5.36 6.63 -20.69
C GLU A 203 5.18 6.04 -19.28
N LEU A 204 6.24 5.45 -18.72
CA LEU A 204 6.21 4.90 -17.37
C LEU A 204 5.76 5.94 -16.33
N GLN A 205 6.26 7.17 -16.44
CA GLN A 205 5.90 8.26 -15.53
C GLN A 205 4.40 8.60 -15.53
N ASP A 206 3.71 8.45 -16.66
CA ASP A 206 2.27 8.69 -16.74
C ASP A 206 1.48 7.63 -15.98
N VAL A 207 1.93 6.37 -16.06
CA VAL A 207 1.32 5.26 -15.31
C VAL A 207 1.55 5.43 -13.80
N LEU A 208 2.76 5.84 -13.40
CA LEU A 208 3.09 6.11 -12.01
C LEU A 208 2.25 7.27 -11.47
N ALA A 209 2.18 8.37 -12.20
CA ALA A 209 1.35 9.52 -11.82
C ALA A 209 -0.14 9.16 -11.75
N ALA A 210 -0.63 8.34 -12.70
CA ALA A 210 -1.99 7.83 -12.67
C ALA A 210 -2.26 6.93 -11.45
N ALA A 211 -1.28 6.11 -11.04
CA ALA A 211 -1.39 5.27 -9.85
C ALA A 211 -1.51 6.10 -8.57
N TRP A 212 -0.74 7.19 -8.48
CA TRP A 212 -0.82 8.14 -7.36
C TRP A 212 -2.16 8.86 -7.29
N GLU A 213 -2.62 9.42 -8.41
CA GLU A 213 -3.89 10.15 -8.46
C GLU A 213 -5.10 9.27 -8.13
N ALA A 214 -5.12 8.06 -8.68
CA ALA A 214 -6.23 7.15 -8.49
C ALA A 214 -6.40 6.70 -7.03
N GLU A 215 -5.38 6.85 -6.18
CA GLU A 215 -5.42 6.49 -4.76
C GLU A 215 -5.47 7.69 -3.82
N SER A 216 -5.36 8.93 -4.33
CA SER A 216 -5.36 10.14 -3.48
C SER A 216 -6.58 10.26 -2.56
N GLU A 217 -7.73 9.73 -2.99
CA GLU A 217 -8.97 9.68 -2.20
C GLU A 217 -9.22 8.33 -1.52
N GLY A 218 -8.45 7.29 -1.85
CA GLY A 218 -8.78 5.90 -1.53
C GLY A 218 -8.47 5.47 -0.10
N MET A 219 -7.40 5.97 0.53
CA MET A 219 -6.95 5.54 1.86
C MET A 219 -7.57 6.33 3.00
N GLY A 220 -8.20 7.49 2.71
CA GLY A 220 -8.85 8.34 3.71
C GLY A 220 -7.90 8.76 4.82
N THR A 221 -8.35 8.67 6.08
CA THR A 221 -7.55 9.01 7.27
C THR A 221 -6.65 7.88 7.77
N LEU A 222 -6.71 6.68 7.16
CA LEU A 222 -5.99 5.51 7.65
C LEU A 222 -4.51 5.50 7.25
N ALA A 223 -4.17 6.12 6.13
CA ALA A 223 -2.80 6.22 5.66
C ALA A 223 -2.58 7.47 4.81
N GLU A 224 -1.42 8.09 4.96
CA GLU A 224 -1.00 9.28 4.24
C GLU A 224 -0.05 8.94 3.09
N PRO A 225 -0.24 9.49 1.89
CA PRO A 225 0.70 9.31 0.79
C PRO A 225 2.02 10.06 1.06
N LEU A 226 3.14 9.39 0.84
CA LEU A 226 4.47 10.02 0.80
C LEU A 226 4.82 10.27 -0.66
N MET A 227 4.61 11.51 -1.13
CA MET A 227 4.63 11.87 -2.54
C MET A 227 6.05 12.07 -3.11
N ASP A 228 7.08 12.12 -2.26
CA ASP A 228 8.43 12.44 -2.69
C ASP A 228 9.10 11.25 -3.40
N ALA A 229 9.48 11.44 -4.65
CA ALA A 229 10.34 10.49 -5.36
C ALA A 229 11.79 10.63 -4.85
N ILE A 230 12.33 9.56 -4.27
CA ILE A 230 13.69 9.55 -3.71
C ILE A 230 14.63 8.88 -4.70
N GLY A 231 15.51 9.69 -5.32
CA GLY A 231 16.56 9.24 -6.22
C GLY A 231 17.79 8.66 -5.49
N ASP A 232 18.71 8.09 -6.27
CA ASP A 232 19.97 7.53 -5.74
C ASP A 232 20.89 8.62 -5.15
N ASP A 233 20.78 9.83 -5.65
CA ASP A 233 21.52 11.02 -5.23
C ASP A 233 21.04 11.60 -3.90
N ALA A 234 19.81 11.32 -3.54
CA ALA A 234 19.20 11.80 -2.30
C ALA A 234 19.48 10.90 -1.08
N ILE A 235 20.03 9.70 -1.29
CA ILE A 235 20.26 8.73 -0.22
C ILE A 235 21.75 8.38 -0.06
N VAL A 236 22.27 8.59 1.14
CA VAL A 236 23.62 8.17 1.52
C VAL A 236 23.53 7.07 2.56
N LEU A 237 24.07 5.91 2.23
CA LEU A 237 23.98 4.70 3.05
C LEU A 237 25.36 4.04 3.20
N VAL A 238 25.55 3.37 4.31
CA VAL A 238 26.67 2.45 4.50
C VAL A 238 26.62 1.35 3.43
N PRO A 239 27.74 0.93 2.82
CA PRO A 239 27.73 -0.04 1.72
C PRO A 239 26.97 -1.34 2.02
N GLN A 240 27.02 -1.82 3.25
CA GLN A 240 26.28 -3.02 3.68
C GLN A 240 24.76 -2.79 3.61
N VAL A 241 24.28 -1.68 4.16
CA VAL A 241 22.84 -1.34 4.15
C VAL A 241 22.34 -1.15 2.71
N LYS A 242 23.14 -0.51 1.86
CA LYS A 242 22.82 -0.38 0.44
C LYS A 242 22.64 -1.73 -0.23
N ARG A 243 23.58 -2.66 0.00
CA ARG A 243 23.48 -4.03 -0.54
C ARG A 243 22.25 -4.79 -0.05
N GLU A 244 21.91 -4.67 1.23
CA GLU A 244 20.72 -5.30 1.81
C GLU A 244 19.42 -4.71 1.20
N LEU A 245 19.38 -3.40 0.97
CA LEU A 245 18.25 -2.75 0.28
C LEU A 245 18.15 -3.16 -1.20
N GLU A 246 19.26 -3.33 -1.89
CA GLU A 246 19.30 -3.84 -3.28
C GLU A 246 18.77 -5.29 -3.36
N LEU A 247 19.13 -6.14 -2.39
CA LEU A 247 18.58 -7.50 -2.28
C LEU A 247 17.08 -7.49 -1.98
N LEU A 248 16.62 -6.60 -1.09
CA LEU A 248 15.21 -6.42 -0.81
C LEU A 248 14.45 -5.94 -2.05
N LEU A 249 15.02 -4.99 -2.81
CA LEU A 249 14.46 -4.53 -4.07
C LEU A 249 14.34 -5.67 -5.10
N ALA A 250 15.39 -6.46 -5.25
CA ALA A 250 15.38 -7.63 -6.13
C ALA A 250 14.30 -8.64 -5.73
N ARG A 251 14.14 -8.91 -4.41
CA ARG A 251 13.09 -9.77 -3.88
C ARG A 251 11.68 -9.21 -4.19
N CYS A 252 11.46 -7.91 -4.00
CA CYS A 252 10.19 -7.28 -4.33
C CYS A 252 9.85 -7.38 -5.82
N ARG A 253 10.84 -7.28 -6.70
CA ARG A 253 10.66 -7.42 -8.15
C ARG A 253 10.37 -8.86 -8.57
N ALA A 254 11.04 -9.82 -7.94
CA ALA A 254 10.92 -11.25 -8.27
C ALA A 254 9.78 -11.97 -7.55
N ARG A 255 8.96 -11.27 -6.74
CA ARG A 255 8.00 -11.88 -5.81
C ARG A 255 6.99 -12.86 -6.44
N ASP A 256 6.66 -12.73 -7.73
CA ASP A 256 5.79 -13.69 -8.42
C ASP A 256 6.53 -14.97 -8.86
N ASP A 257 7.79 -14.83 -9.27
CA ASP A 257 8.56 -15.89 -9.91
C ASP A 257 9.68 -16.46 -9.02
N LEU A 258 9.86 -15.89 -7.80
CA LEU A 258 10.97 -16.20 -6.91
C LEU A 258 11.13 -17.70 -6.61
N VAL A 259 10.03 -18.44 -6.54
CA VAL A 259 10.04 -19.88 -6.25
C VAL A 259 9.95 -20.76 -7.50
N HIS A 260 9.91 -20.14 -8.68
CA HIS A 260 9.86 -20.89 -9.93
C HIS A 260 11.12 -21.77 -10.09
N GLY A 261 10.91 -23.06 -10.31
CA GLY A 261 12.00 -24.03 -10.43
C GLY A 261 12.63 -24.48 -9.10
N LEU A 262 12.19 -23.95 -7.95
CA LEU A 262 12.63 -24.40 -6.63
C LEU A 262 11.88 -25.66 -6.19
N GLY A 263 12.45 -26.38 -5.24
CA GLY A 263 11.86 -27.60 -4.69
C GLY A 263 10.57 -27.36 -3.88
N PRO A 264 9.74 -28.40 -3.67
CA PRO A 264 8.41 -28.29 -3.05
C PRO A 264 8.47 -27.74 -1.62
N SER A 265 9.52 -27.97 -0.85
CA SER A 265 9.69 -27.41 0.48
C SER A 265 9.79 -25.87 0.51
N ALA A 266 10.31 -25.27 -0.55
CA ALA A 266 10.38 -23.83 -0.70
C ALA A 266 9.05 -23.24 -1.22
N THR A 267 8.30 -24.01 -2.04
CA THR A 267 7.10 -23.52 -2.73
C THR A 267 5.82 -23.65 -1.91
N VAL A 268 5.66 -24.73 -1.10
CA VAL A 268 4.39 -25.07 -0.41
C VAL A 268 3.88 -23.97 0.53
N ARG A 269 4.74 -23.17 1.12
CA ARG A 269 4.37 -22.10 2.06
C ARG A 269 4.77 -20.71 1.58
N TYR A 270 5.19 -20.62 0.33
CA TYR A 270 5.59 -19.32 -0.21
C TYR A 270 4.39 -18.38 -0.33
N ARG A 271 4.61 -17.15 0.08
CA ARG A 271 3.70 -16.03 -0.14
C ARG A 271 4.47 -14.91 -0.82
N ALA A 272 3.88 -14.34 -1.84
CA ALA A 272 4.54 -13.31 -2.65
C ALA A 272 4.63 -11.94 -1.95
N GLY A 273 3.97 -11.74 -0.79
CA GLY A 273 4.14 -10.54 0.03
C GLY A 273 5.57 -10.42 0.57
N VAL A 274 6.04 -9.18 0.71
CA VAL A 274 7.37 -8.87 1.26
C VAL A 274 7.23 -8.01 2.50
N ARG A 275 7.83 -8.47 3.60
CA ARG A 275 7.80 -7.83 4.92
C ARG A 275 9.21 -7.52 5.35
N ALA A 276 9.50 -6.23 5.50
CA ALA A 276 10.81 -5.76 5.91
C ALA A 276 10.74 -4.94 7.20
N LEU A 277 11.77 -5.08 8.04
CA LEU A 277 11.95 -4.26 9.24
C LEU A 277 13.24 -3.46 9.11
N PHE A 278 13.13 -2.13 9.16
CA PHE A 278 14.25 -1.22 9.17
C PHE A 278 14.50 -0.76 10.61
N MET A 279 15.63 -1.14 11.17
CA MET A 279 16.01 -0.84 12.55
C MET A 279 17.16 0.16 12.59
N GLY A 280 17.18 1.01 13.60
CA GLY A 280 18.29 1.95 13.82
C GLY A 280 17.85 3.20 14.53
N ALA A 281 18.82 4.01 14.98
CA ALA A 281 18.56 5.27 15.67
C ALA A 281 17.72 6.25 14.82
N SER A 282 17.07 7.21 15.47
CA SER A 282 16.36 8.27 14.76
C SER A 282 17.32 9.07 13.86
N GLY A 283 16.85 9.46 12.67
CA GLY A 283 17.64 10.24 11.71
C GLY A 283 18.65 9.44 10.88
N THR A 284 18.69 8.10 10.96
CA THR A 284 19.57 7.26 10.14
C THR A 284 19.08 7.00 8.71
N GLY A 285 17.90 7.53 8.33
CA GLY A 285 17.40 7.45 6.95
C GLY A 285 16.44 6.30 6.67
N LYS A 286 15.84 5.63 7.67
CA LYS A 286 14.90 4.51 7.50
C LYS A 286 13.70 4.86 6.62
N THR A 287 13.00 5.94 6.92
CA THR A 287 11.83 6.41 6.16
C THR A 287 12.24 6.86 4.74
N LEU A 288 13.41 7.49 4.60
CA LEU A 288 13.99 7.86 3.31
C LEU A 288 14.29 6.62 2.45
N ALA A 289 14.84 5.56 3.06
CA ALA A 289 15.11 4.30 2.38
C ALA A 289 13.83 3.58 1.93
N ALA A 290 12.75 3.68 2.71
CA ALA A 290 11.43 3.18 2.29
C ALA A 290 10.91 3.95 1.06
N GLY A 291 11.07 5.27 1.03
CA GLY A 291 10.76 6.12 -0.14
C GLY A 291 11.60 5.75 -1.36
N TRP A 292 12.90 5.55 -1.18
CA TRP A 292 13.78 5.08 -2.24
C TRP A 292 13.35 3.72 -2.81
N LEU A 293 13.04 2.75 -1.93
CA LEU A 293 12.57 1.44 -2.37
C LEU A 293 11.26 1.55 -3.19
N ALA A 294 10.30 2.32 -2.71
CA ALA A 294 9.03 2.56 -3.39
C ALA A 294 9.25 3.22 -4.77
N THR A 295 10.11 4.24 -4.84
CA THR A 295 10.50 4.92 -6.08
C THR A 295 11.14 3.93 -7.07
N LYS A 296 12.06 3.07 -6.62
CA LYS A 296 12.70 2.05 -7.47
C LYS A 296 11.75 0.95 -7.93
N LEU A 297 10.72 0.67 -7.16
CA LEU A 297 9.64 -0.24 -7.54
C LEU A 297 8.62 0.41 -8.48
N GLY A 298 8.53 1.73 -8.47
CA GLY A 298 7.47 2.47 -9.16
C GLY A 298 6.10 2.27 -8.49
N LEU A 299 6.07 2.06 -7.18
CA LEU A 299 4.85 1.85 -6.40
C LEU A 299 4.60 3.05 -5.48
N PRO A 300 3.34 3.46 -5.30
CA PRO A 300 2.99 4.47 -4.31
C PRO A 300 3.35 4.01 -2.89
N LEU A 301 3.91 4.92 -2.10
CA LEU A 301 4.23 4.69 -0.68
C LEU A 301 3.21 5.40 0.21
N TYR A 302 2.62 4.65 1.14
CA TYR A 302 1.69 5.17 2.11
C TYR A 302 2.16 4.91 3.53
N ARG A 303 2.24 5.98 4.33
CA ARG A 303 2.51 5.89 5.76
C ARG A 303 1.20 5.64 6.50
N VAL A 304 1.13 4.51 7.21
CA VAL A 304 -0.04 4.13 7.99
C VAL A 304 -0.10 4.98 9.25
N ASP A 305 -1.22 5.64 9.46
CA ASP A 305 -1.50 6.33 10.73
C ASP A 305 -2.03 5.33 11.75
N LEU A 306 -1.13 4.87 12.61
CA LEU A 306 -1.44 3.89 13.65
C LEU A 306 -2.45 4.39 14.67
N ALA A 307 -2.52 5.69 14.90
CA ALA A 307 -3.49 6.30 15.80
C ALA A 307 -4.91 6.29 15.22
N SER A 308 -5.03 6.58 13.92
CA SER A 308 -6.32 6.55 13.22
C SER A 308 -6.82 5.13 12.95
N VAL A 309 -5.90 4.16 12.84
CA VAL A 309 -6.27 2.74 12.68
C VAL A 309 -6.81 2.15 13.96
N THR A 310 -6.26 2.54 15.13
CA THR A 310 -6.71 2.04 16.44
C THR A 310 -7.94 2.79 16.91
N SER A 311 -9.09 2.12 16.98
CA SER A 311 -10.33 2.69 17.51
C SER A 311 -10.56 2.25 18.96
N LYS A 312 -11.30 3.09 19.71
CA LYS A 312 -11.78 2.75 21.06
C LYS A 312 -12.92 1.73 21.02
N TYR A 313 -13.53 1.49 19.86
CA TYR A 313 -14.66 0.58 19.71
C TYR A 313 -14.22 -0.80 19.28
N ILE A 314 -14.78 -1.84 19.89
CA ILE A 314 -14.48 -3.24 19.61
C ILE A 314 -14.90 -3.58 18.17
N GLY A 315 -14.00 -4.20 17.41
CA GLY A 315 -14.23 -4.63 16.02
C GLY A 315 -14.00 -3.56 14.94
N GLU A 316 -13.89 -2.29 15.32
CA GLU A 316 -13.68 -1.20 14.36
C GLU A 316 -12.23 -1.14 13.89
N THR A 317 -11.28 -1.40 14.77
CA THR A 317 -9.85 -1.53 14.44
C THR A 317 -9.61 -2.64 13.43
N GLU A 318 -10.18 -3.81 13.65
CA GLU A 318 -10.05 -4.96 12.75
C GLU A 318 -10.65 -4.65 11.37
N LYS A 319 -11.79 -3.96 11.34
CA LYS A 319 -12.42 -3.51 10.10
C LYS A 319 -11.57 -2.51 9.35
N ASN A 320 -11.04 -1.49 10.03
CA ASN A 320 -10.17 -0.46 9.46
C ASN A 320 -8.89 -1.10 8.87
N LEU A 321 -8.25 -1.99 9.63
CA LEU A 321 -7.08 -2.75 9.15
C LEU A 321 -7.41 -3.61 7.93
N SER A 322 -8.52 -4.34 7.97
CA SER A 322 -8.94 -5.17 6.84
C SER A 322 -9.14 -4.34 5.57
N GLN A 323 -9.80 -3.19 5.69
CA GLN A 323 -10.02 -2.27 4.56
C GLN A 323 -8.70 -1.67 4.05
N LEU A 324 -7.80 -1.24 4.95
CA LEU A 324 -6.48 -0.73 4.59
C LEU A 324 -5.69 -1.74 3.76
N PHE A 325 -5.55 -2.97 4.27
CA PHE A 325 -4.79 -4.02 3.57
C PHE A 325 -5.45 -4.44 2.25
N ALA A 326 -6.77 -4.57 2.20
CA ALA A 326 -7.48 -4.91 0.97
C ALA A 326 -7.28 -3.84 -0.12
N ARG A 327 -7.36 -2.55 0.23
CA ARG A 327 -7.08 -1.44 -0.69
C ARG A 327 -5.64 -1.42 -1.14
N ALA A 328 -4.69 -1.62 -0.21
CA ALA A 328 -3.28 -1.66 -0.53
C ALA A 328 -2.92 -2.83 -1.46
N GLU A 329 -3.56 -3.98 -1.29
CA GLU A 329 -3.42 -5.12 -2.20
C GLU A 329 -4.02 -4.85 -3.58
N HIS A 330 -5.19 -4.20 -3.63
CA HIS A 330 -5.84 -3.86 -4.89
C HIS A 330 -5.03 -2.85 -5.71
N ALA A 331 -4.50 -1.83 -5.04
CA ALA A 331 -3.73 -0.76 -5.67
C ALA A 331 -2.25 -1.12 -5.90
N ASP A 332 -1.76 -2.22 -5.32
CA ASP A 332 -0.35 -2.62 -5.29
C ASP A 332 0.54 -1.51 -4.71
N LEU A 333 0.31 -1.19 -3.43
CA LEU A 333 1.02 -0.14 -2.71
C LEU A 333 2.13 -0.71 -1.81
N VAL A 334 3.06 0.17 -1.46
CA VAL A 334 3.99 -0.04 -0.33
C VAL A 334 3.38 0.58 0.92
N LEU A 335 3.17 -0.22 1.96
CA LEU A 335 2.74 0.26 3.27
C LEU A 335 3.94 0.46 4.19
N LEU A 336 4.04 1.65 4.77
CA LEU A 336 5.05 2.01 5.75
C LEU A 336 4.40 2.16 7.13
N PHE A 337 4.78 1.30 8.06
CA PHE A 337 4.44 1.40 9.47
C PHE A 337 5.61 2.09 10.18
N ASP A 338 5.57 3.41 10.24
CA ASP A 338 6.65 4.21 10.82
C ASP A 338 6.55 4.21 12.36
N GLU A 339 7.68 4.16 13.05
CA GLU A 339 7.75 4.08 14.52
C GLU A 339 6.90 2.94 15.11
N ALA A 340 6.94 1.76 14.46
CA ALA A 340 6.17 0.60 14.88
C ALA A 340 6.47 0.12 16.32
N ASP A 341 7.46 0.69 16.97
CA ASP A 341 7.79 0.47 18.40
C ASP A 341 6.59 0.61 19.33
N SER A 342 5.69 1.53 19.01
CA SER A 342 4.49 1.79 19.81
C SER A 342 3.51 0.61 19.80
N LEU A 343 3.49 -0.17 18.72
CA LEU A 343 2.63 -1.34 18.56
C LEU A 343 3.20 -2.58 19.25
N PHE A 344 4.54 -2.65 19.36
CA PHE A 344 5.27 -3.84 19.83
C PHE A 344 5.88 -3.67 21.22
N ALA A 345 5.48 -2.62 21.95
CA ALA A 345 5.87 -2.49 23.36
C ALA A 345 5.60 -3.81 24.07
N LYS A 346 6.62 -4.29 24.79
CA LYS A 346 6.61 -5.60 25.49
C LYS A 346 5.22 -5.86 26.05
N ARG A 347 4.72 -7.07 25.81
CA ARG A 347 3.52 -7.59 26.47
C ARG A 347 3.64 -7.27 27.94
N THR A 348 2.96 -6.23 28.37
CA THR A 348 2.82 -5.93 29.78
C THR A 348 2.07 -7.09 30.41
N ASP A 349 2.54 -7.56 31.55
CA ASP A 349 1.81 -8.54 32.35
C ASP A 349 0.37 -8.02 32.48
N VAL A 350 -0.56 -8.82 31.98
CA VAL A 350 -1.98 -8.46 31.87
C VAL A 350 -2.51 -8.14 33.26
N LYS A 351 -2.64 -6.84 33.59
CA LYS A 351 -3.20 -6.39 34.86
C LYS A 351 -4.65 -5.95 34.71
N ASP A 352 -5.07 -5.51 33.49
CA ASP A 352 -6.40 -5.00 33.22
C ASP A 352 -7.00 -5.51 31.91
N SER A 353 -8.34 -5.36 31.76
CA SER A 353 -9.08 -5.69 30.54
C SER A 353 -8.60 -4.88 29.32
N ASN A 354 -8.11 -3.65 29.51
CA ASN A 354 -7.54 -2.80 28.47
C ASN A 354 -6.23 -3.39 27.88
N ASP A 355 -5.39 -4.01 28.71
CA ASP A 355 -4.16 -4.66 28.27
C ASP A 355 -4.43 -5.89 27.38
N ARG A 356 -5.50 -6.64 27.69
CA ARG A 356 -5.95 -7.77 26.85
C ARG A 356 -6.41 -7.30 25.49
N PHE A 357 -7.12 -6.19 25.44
CA PHE A 357 -7.65 -5.63 24.21
C PHE A 357 -6.54 -5.09 23.31
N ALA A 358 -5.59 -4.33 23.86
CA ALA A 358 -4.42 -3.82 23.13
C ALA A 358 -3.56 -4.98 22.57
N ASN A 359 -3.35 -6.04 23.35
CA ASN A 359 -2.63 -7.23 22.91
C ASN A 359 -3.36 -7.96 21.76
N ALA A 360 -4.70 -8.02 21.78
CA ALA A 360 -5.49 -8.64 20.72
C ALA A 360 -5.39 -7.85 19.41
N GLN A 361 -5.47 -6.51 19.46
CA GLN A 361 -5.31 -5.64 18.30
C GLN A 361 -3.92 -5.76 17.68
N THR A 362 -2.88 -5.77 18.50
CA THR A 362 -1.50 -5.98 18.04
C THR A 362 -1.33 -7.34 17.37
N ASN A 363 -1.85 -8.40 17.96
CA ASN A 363 -1.79 -9.74 17.36
C ASN A 363 -2.55 -9.80 16.01
N TYR A 364 -3.71 -9.13 15.91
CA TYR A 364 -4.46 -9.05 14.66
C TYR A 364 -3.66 -8.32 13.58
N LEU A 365 -3.08 -7.15 13.90
CA LEU A 365 -2.23 -6.40 12.97
C LEU A 365 -1.05 -7.26 12.47
N LEU A 366 -0.36 -7.96 13.38
CA LEU A 366 0.73 -8.87 13.02
C LEU A 366 0.26 -9.97 12.06
N GLN A 367 -0.86 -10.58 12.34
CA GLN A 367 -1.45 -11.61 11.48
C GLN A 367 -1.81 -11.04 10.11
N ARG A 368 -2.30 -9.80 10.05
CA ARG A 368 -2.60 -9.13 8.78
C ARG A 368 -1.36 -8.80 7.98
N ILE A 369 -0.30 -8.29 8.61
CA ILE A 369 1.01 -8.05 7.97
C ILE A 369 1.57 -9.35 7.39
N GLU A 370 1.46 -10.48 8.12
CA GLU A 370 1.90 -11.80 7.64
C GLU A 370 1.11 -12.31 6.43
N ALA A 371 -0.20 -12.03 6.41
CA ALA A 371 -1.09 -12.44 5.35
C ALA A 371 -1.05 -11.52 4.14
N PHE A 372 -0.52 -10.29 4.29
CA PHE A 372 -0.49 -9.26 3.26
C PHE A 372 0.32 -9.69 2.05
N ASP A 373 -0.29 -9.60 0.87
CA ASP A 373 0.32 -9.99 -0.40
C ASP A 373 0.97 -8.81 -1.16
N GLY A 374 1.23 -7.71 -0.46
CA GLY A 374 1.94 -6.53 -0.94
C GLY A 374 3.33 -6.37 -0.32
N VAL A 375 3.85 -5.15 -0.31
CA VAL A 375 5.11 -4.78 0.35
C VAL A 375 4.81 -3.99 1.61
N ALA A 376 5.19 -4.52 2.77
CA ALA A 376 5.06 -3.87 4.06
C ALA A 376 6.45 -3.59 4.66
N ILE A 377 6.69 -2.35 5.03
CA ILE A 377 7.93 -1.89 5.67
C ILE A 377 7.56 -1.39 7.06
N LEU A 378 8.23 -1.93 8.07
CA LEU A 378 8.15 -1.44 9.45
C LEU A 378 9.44 -0.70 9.78
N THR A 379 9.36 0.41 10.49
CA THR A 379 10.55 1.05 11.05
C THR A 379 10.54 0.99 12.57
N SER A 380 11.73 0.92 13.17
CA SER A 380 11.90 0.88 14.62
C SER A 380 13.18 1.57 15.05
N ASN A 381 13.12 2.20 16.21
CA ASN A 381 14.28 2.78 16.87
C ASN A 381 14.96 1.81 17.85
N SER A 382 14.36 0.64 18.14
CA SER A 382 14.85 -0.32 19.15
C SER A 382 14.71 -1.78 18.72
N LYS A 383 15.83 -2.51 18.76
CA LYS A 383 15.86 -3.96 18.49
C LYS A 383 15.13 -4.79 19.55
N SER A 384 15.13 -4.33 20.79
CA SER A 384 14.68 -5.11 21.96
C SER A 384 13.15 -5.20 22.09
N ARG A 385 12.41 -4.48 21.28
CA ARG A 385 10.94 -4.43 21.39
C ARG A 385 10.22 -5.49 20.58
N PHE A 386 10.88 -6.09 19.59
CA PHE A 386 10.27 -7.13 18.77
C PHE A 386 10.48 -8.53 19.36
N ASP A 387 9.39 -9.29 19.41
CA ASP A 387 9.44 -10.71 19.77
C ASP A 387 10.19 -11.51 18.68
N SER A 388 11.01 -12.46 19.12
CA SER A 388 11.73 -13.38 18.22
C SER A 388 10.79 -14.20 17.32
N ALA A 389 9.57 -14.45 17.76
CA ALA A 389 8.55 -15.13 16.97
C ALA A 389 8.07 -14.27 15.78
N PHE A 390 8.01 -12.95 15.95
CA PHE A 390 7.67 -12.03 14.86
C PHE A 390 8.83 -11.85 13.88
N THR A 391 10.04 -11.63 14.38
CA THR A 391 11.20 -11.40 13.49
C THR A 391 11.48 -12.57 12.55
N ARG A 392 11.17 -13.82 12.96
CA ARG A 392 11.28 -15.01 12.10
C ARG A 392 10.32 -15.04 10.92
N ARG A 393 9.29 -14.19 10.93
CA ARG A 393 8.25 -14.10 9.90
C ARG A 393 8.50 -12.98 8.90
N LEU A 394 9.55 -12.19 9.15
CA LEU A 394 10.00 -11.14 8.27
C LEU A 394 10.91 -11.69 7.18
N ASP A 395 10.81 -11.10 6.00
CA ASP A 395 11.61 -11.48 4.83
C ASP A 395 12.98 -10.81 4.82
N ALA A 396 13.09 -9.61 5.45
CA ALA A 396 14.33 -8.88 5.61
C ALA A 396 14.33 -8.06 6.91
N ILE A 397 15.49 -7.98 7.55
CA ILE A 397 15.74 -7.09 8.68
C ILE A 397 17.00 -6.31 8.33
N ILE A 398 16.90 -4.99 8.22
CA ILE A 398 18.00 -4.11 7.81
C ILE A 398 18.36 -3.17 8.95
N ASP A 399 19.62 -3.20 9.37
CA ASP A 399 20.16 -2.40 10.45
C ASP A 399 20.79 -1.09 9.93
N PHE A 400 20.09 0.01 10.15
CA PHE A 400 20.60 1.36 9.84
C PHE A 400 21.51 1.85 10.97
N THR A 401 22.79 1.65 10.79
CA THR A 401 23.82 2.15 11.71
C THR A 401 24.01 3.66 11.57
N LEU A 402 24.59 4.29 12.60
CA LEU A 402 25.02 5.68 12.49
C LEU A 402 26.10 5.79 11.39
N PRO A 403 26.11 6.90 10.63
CA PRO A 403 27.06 7.08 9.54
C PRO A 403 28.47 7.24 10.06
N GLY A 404 29.43 6.58 9.43
CA GLY A 404 30.87 6.78 9.66
C GLY A 404 31.39 8.11 9.05
N PRO A 405 32.68 8.45 9.22
CA PRO A 405 33.21 9.68 8.68
C PRO A 405 33.06 9.82 7.16
N ALA A 406 33.19 8.74 6.40
CA ALA A 406 33.01 8.75 4.95
C ALA A 406 31.57 9.07 4.54
N GLU A 407 30.61 8.42 5.19
CA GLU A 407 29.19 8.65 4.95
C GLU A 407 28.75 10.03 5.44
N ARG A 408 29.26 10.50 6.59
CA ARG A 408 29.00 11.87 7.05
C ARG A 408 29.53 12.91 6.06
N ARG A 409 30.71 12.69 5.50
CA ARG A 409 31.22 13.57 4.45
C ARG A 409 30.29 13.61 3.24
N ALA A 410 29.87 12.47 2.78
CA ALA A 410 28.91 12.38 1.67
C ALA A 410 27.58 13.09 2.01
N LEU A 411 27.04 12.90 3.23
CA LEU A 411 25.83 13.58 3.72
C LEU A 411 26.01 15.11 3.75
N TRP A 412 27.14 15.61 4.26
CA TRP A 412 27.42 17.04 4.23
C TRP A 412 27.41 17.57 2.80
N THR A 413 28.09 16.89 1.87
CA THR A 413 28.18 17.29 0.46
C THR A 413 26.80 17.26 -0.20
N THR A 414 26.02 16.22 0.02
CA THR A 414 24.68 16.08 -0.56
C THR A 414 23.72 17.16 -0.05
N HIS A 415 23.74 17.47 1.26
CA HIS A 415 22.83 18.46 1.82
C HIS A 415 23.24 19.91 1.53
N LEU A 416 24.53 20.20 1.47
CA LEU A 416 25.04 21.55 1.15
C LEU A 416 24.87 21.91 -0.33
N GLY A 417 24.95 20.92 -1.24
CA GLY A 417 24.87 21.14 -2.68
C GLY A 417 25.89 22.16 -3.19
N MET A 418 25.41 23.19 -3.89
CA MET A 418 26.23 24.28 -4.43
C MET A 418 26.14 25.57 -3.60
N ALA A 419 25.40 25.58 -2.52
CA ALA A 419 25.05 26.79 -1.77
C ALA A 419 26.08 27.16 -0.68
N HIS A 420 27.33 26.70 -0.77
CA HIS A 420 28.34 26.87 0.27
C HIS A 420 29.73 27.26 -0.26
N GLU A 421 30.52 27.89 0.61
CA GLU A 421 31.94 28.23 0.39
C GLU A 421 32.90 27.47 1.35
N LEU A 422 32.46 26.28 1.82
CA LEU A 422 33.28 25.46 2.71
C LEU A 422 34.40 24.77 1.90
N PRO A 423 35.68 24.94 2.29
CA PRO A 423 36.78 24.21 1.67
C PRO A 423 36.72 22.71 2.01
N ALA A 424 37.25 21.86 1.15
CA ALA A 424 37.29 20.41 1.33
C ALA A 424 37.89 19.96 2.69
N LYS A 425 38.87 20.71 3.19
CA LYS A 425 39.49 20.47 4.49
C LYS A 425 38.47 20.62 5.63
N GLU A 426 37.59 21.63 5.54
CA GLU A 426 36.58 21.88 6.54
C GLU A 426 35.49 20.80 6.52
N LEU A 427 35.05 20.40 5.33
CA LEU A 427 34.10 19.26 5.19
C LEU A 427 34.70 17.97 5.77
N ASN A 428 35.95 17.68 5.58
CA ASN A 428 36.64 16.53 6.16
C ASN A 428 36.68 16.63 7.71
N ARG A 429 36.98 17.85 8.25
CA ARG A 429 36.96 18.09 9.69
C ARG A 429 35.59 17.85 10.29
N LEU A 430 34.56 18.44 9.70
CA LEU A 430 33.14 18.24 10.13
C LEU A 430 32.76 16.75 10.10
N ALA A 431 33.11 16.07 9.03
CA ALA A 431 32.82 14.64 8.89
C ALA A 431 33.54 13.77 9.93
N ALA A 432 34.75 14.13 10.32
CA ALA A 432 35.53 13.39 11.31
C ALA A 432 35.04 13.64 12.74
N THR A 433 34.71 14.90 13.08
CA THR A 433 34.47 15.31 14.46
C THR A 433 33.01 15.43 14.85
N ALA A 434 32.10 15.81 13.93
CA ALA A 434 30.68 15.94 14.23
C ALA A 434 30.00 14.57 14.13
N ASP A 435 29.82 13.90 15.27
CA ASP A 435 29.17 12.59 15.37
C ASP A 435 27.65 12.75 15.34
N LEU A 436 27.12 12.97 14.12
CA LEU A 436 25.71 13.26 13.86
C LEU A 436 25.11 12.25 12.88
N ALA A 437 23.84 11.91 13.10
CA ALA A 437 23.04 11.18 12.13
C ALA A 437 22.65 12.05 10.91
N GLY A 438 22.26 11.42 9.80
CA GLY A 438 21.93 12.14 8.57
C GLY A 438 20.84 13.20 8.72
N GLY A 439 19.79 12.92 9.47
CA GLY A 439 18.73 13.91 9.76
C GLY A 439 19.22 15.10 10.57
N GLN A 440 20.18 14.89 11.47
CA GLN A 440 20.79 15.96 12.25
C GLN A 440 21.70 16.85 11.39
N ILE A 441 22.51 16.24 10.50
CA ILE A 441 23.31 16.95 9.50
C ILE A 441 22.43 17.83 8.62
N ARG A 442 21.29 17.26 8.14
CA ARG A 442 20.31 18.05 7.37
C ARG A 442 19.79 19.27 8.16
N ASN A 443 19.44 19.10 9.43
CA ASN A 443 18.97 20.20 10.26
C ASN A 443 20.05 21.30 10.44
N VAL A 444 21.29 20.90 10.64
CA VAL A 444 22.44 21.85 10.70
C VAL A 444 22.56 22.64 9.41
N VAL A 445 22.53 21.95 8.26
CA VAL A 445 22.63 22.62 6.96
C VAL A 445 21.48 23.59 6.73
N LEU A 446 20.23 23.21 7.07
CA LEU A 446 19.06 24.10 6.93
C LEU A 446 19.18 25.33 7.83
N THR A 447 19.66 25.17 9.08
CA THR A 447 19.88 26.29 9.99
C THR A 447 21.00 27.20 9.48
N ALA A 448 22.11 26.64 9.03
CA ALA A 448 23.21 27.42 8.45
C ALA A 448 22.79 28.16 7.17
N ALA A 449 21.97 27.54 6.34
CA ALA A 449 21.41 28.17 5.15
C ALA A 449 20.51 29.36 5.49
N LEU A 450 19.71 29.25 6.57
CA LEU A 450 18.89 30.37 7.07
C LEU A 450 19.77 31.55 7.51
N ILE A 451 20.81 31.30 8.33
CA ILE A 451 21.76 32.33 8.82
C ILE A 451 22.44 33.01 7.62
N ALA A 452 22.95 32.24 6.67
CA ALA A 452 23.63 32.77 5.49
C ALA A 452 22.69 33.60 4.60
N ARG A 453 21.45 33.17 4.46
CA ARG A 453 20.41 33.86 3.67
C ARG A 453 20.01 35.21 4.30
N GLU A 454 19.91 35.30 5.61
CA GLU A 454 19.67 36.56 6.31
C GLU A 454 20.83 37.53 6.10
N ALA A 455 22.05 37.03 5.98
CA ALA A 455 23.26 37.82 5.66
C ALA A 455 23.45 38.09 4.16
N GLY A 456 22.57 37.60 3.27
CA GLY A 456 22.62 37.83 1.82
C GLY A 456 23.80 37.16 1.11
N ARG A 457 24.32 36.03 1.61
CA ARG A 457 25.51 35.35 1.11
C ARG A 457 25.39 33.82 1.11
N SER A 458 26.37 33.13 0.51
CA SER A 458 26.50 31.66 0.60
C SER A 458 26.87 31.22 2.02
N ILE A 459 26.60 29.93 2.31
CA ILE A 459 26.95 29.32 3.61
C ILE A 459 28.44 29.31 3.80
N GLN A 460 28.90 29.83 4.92
CA GLN A 460 30.30 29.88 5.33
C GLN A 460 30.60 29.03 6.58
N PRO A 461 31.86 28.70 6.89
CA PRO A 461 32.19 27.89 8.06
C PRO A 461 31.59 28.36 9.40
N PRO A 462 31.54 29.69 9.72
CA PRO A 462 30.92 30.16 10.95
C PRO A 462 29.46 29.79 11.09
N ASP A 463 28.69 29.83 10.00
CA ASP A 463 27.26 29.50 10.01
C ASP A 463 27.03 28.05 10.39
N ILE A 464 27.87 27.14 9.87
CA ILE A 464 27.83 25.71 10.20
C ILE A 464 28.16 25.49 11.68
N ILE A 465 29.16 26.18 12.22
CA ILE A 465 29.54 26.07 13.65
C ILE A 465 28.40 26.53 14.56
N GLU A 466 27.78 27.66 14.23
CA GLU A 466 26.65 28.19 14.99
C GLU A 466 25.46 27.20 14.94
N ALA A 467 25.12 26.71 13.76
CA ALA A 467 24.06 25.72 13.57
C ALA A 467 24.35 24.39 14.30
N LEU A 468 25.59 23.94 14.33
CA LEU A 468 26.04 22.78 15.10
C LEU A 468 25.80 22.96 16.60
N VAL A 469 26.19 24.12 17.15
CA VAL A 469 25.93 24.42 18.57
C VAL A 469 24.45 24.32 18.90
N HIS A 470 23.57 24.82 18.03
CA HIS A 470 22.12 24.71 18.21
C HIS A 470 21.66 23.25 18.18
N GLU A 471 22.12 22.43 17.23
CA GLU A 471 21.70 21.04 17.11
C GLU A 471 22.21 20.18 18.29
N TYR A 472 23.46 20.39 18.76
CA TYR A 472 23.98 19.68 19.94
C TYR A 472 23.24 20.06 21.23
N ARG A 473 22.91 21.34 21.42
CA ARG A 473 22.10 21.81 22.57
C ARG A 473 20.71 21.19 22.60
N LYS A 474 20.07 21.11 21.43
CA LYS A 474 18.77 20.43 21.28
C LYS A 474 18.79 18.97 21.74
N GLN A 475 19.94 18.31 21.64
CA GLN A 475 20.15 16.95 22.11
C GLN A 475 20.62 16.86 23.57
N GLY A 476 20.76 17.97 24.28
CA GLY A 476 21.35 18.01 25.62
C GLY A 476 22.84 17.68 25.65
N ARG A 477 23.55 17.84 24.52
CA ARG A 477 24.99 17.54 24.35
C ARG A 477 25.77 18.83 24.11
N GLU A 478 27.06 18.79 24.42
CA GLU A 478 27.98 19.83 24.07
C GLU A 478 28.69 19.48 22.75
N PRO A 479 28.91 20.47 21.83
CA PRO A 479 29.68 20.22 20.62
C PRO A 479 31.15 19.90 20.96
N PRO A 480 31.80 19.02 20.18
CA PRO A 480 33.22 18.68 20.35
C PRO A 480 34.10 19.92 20.42
N SER A 481 35.11 19.89 21.31
CA SER A 481 36.02 21.04 21.53
C SER A 481 36.73 21.46 20.25
N GLU A 482 37.10 20.50 19.40
CA GLU A 482 37.78 20.74 18.12
C GLU A 482 36.92 21.57 17.13
N LEU A 483 35.62 21.59 17.29
CA LEU A 483 34.70 22.42 16.47
C LEU A 483 34.50 23.81 17.06
N ARG A 484 34.83 24.03 18.34
CA ARG A 484 34.73 25.35 19.00
C ARG A 484 35.98 26.22 18.74
N THR A 485 37.11 25.62 18.44
CA THR A 485 38.41 26.31 18.22
C THR A 485 38.66 26.59 16.74
N THR A 486 37.74 27.29 16.07
CA THR A 486 38.17 28.03 14.88
C THR A 486 38.57 29.43 15.39
N PRO A 487 39.82 29.90 15.20
CA PRO A 487 40.13 31.31 15.45
C PRO A 487 39.20 32.11 14.55
N LEU A 488 38.37 32.93 15.11
CA LEU A 488 37.70 34.02 14.42
C LEU A 488 38.84 34.82 13.76
N GLY A 489 39.05 34.59 12.46
CA GLY A 489 39.82 35.52 11.66
C GLY A 489 39.24 36.90 11.93
N SER A 490 40.03 37.79 12.48
CA SER A 490 39.71 39.15 12.86
C SER A 490 38.80 39.84 11.85
N ALA A 491 37.51 39.87 12.12
CA ALA A 491 36.64 40.90 11.62
C ALA A 491 36.11 41.59 12.90
N ASP A 492 36.78 42.64 13.25
CA ASP A 492 36.33 43.63 14.23
C ASP A 492 34.90 44.07 13.92
N GLY A 493 34.03 44.02 14.95
CA GLY A 493 32.86 44.87 15.01
C GLY A 493 31.49 44.29 14.76
N ALA A 494 30.98 43.45 15.66
CA ALA A 494 29.54 43.46 15.96
C ALA A 494 29.37 43.04 17.41
N ARG A 495 29.18 44.06 18.23
CA ARG A 495 28.96 44.00 19.67
C ARG A 495 27.62 43.34 20.03
N ASP A 496 27.67 42.58 21.12
CA ASP A 496 26.65 42.47 22.18
C ASP A 496 25.31 43.20 21.92
N THR A 497 24.31 42.47 21.53
CA THR A 497 22.91 42.97 21.63
C THR A 497 21.90 41.90 22.03
N TRP A 498 22.29 40.81 22.70
CA TRP A 498 21.30 39.90 23.32
C TRP A 498 21.63 39.58 24.77
N ARG A 499 21.58 40.64 25.62
CA ARG A 499 21.26 40.56 27.06
C ARG A 499 20.13 41.53 27.33
N ARG A 500 18.91 41.06 27.26
CA ARG A 500 17.78 41.44 28.17
C ARG A 500 16.65 40.43 27.98
#